data_f1ac68955e6fce2c9e66ed2147cc103b
#
_entry.id   f1ac68955e6fce2c9e66ed2147cc103b
#
_cell.length_a   1.000
_cell.length_b   1.000
_cell.length_c   1.000
_cell.angle_alpha   90.00
_cell.angle_beta   90.00
_cell.angle_gamma   90.00
#
_symmetry.space_group_name_H-M   'P 1'
#
loop_
_entity.id
_entity.type
_entity.pdbx_description
1 polymer ?
#
loop_
_entity_poly.entity_id
_entity_poly.type
_entity_poly.pdbx_seq_one_letter_code
_entity_poly.pdbx_strand_id
1 'polypeptide(L)'
;MKKIILTLTTIVTSVFCNAQDSKTMSDGSQTAEGKWLIEANTNFGTPVGSNTNFSYATENGNSIYNIGAEAGYFVIDDLAIKLGLGYGGVKTDLINTNTFSYKIGAKYYIVSQFPIQVDFSGASIKDASENPSYLGMQAGYAWFLGDNVSVEPGIRYNLSLNKNYASADIFQLNIGFALHF
;
A
#
# COMPACT_ATOMS: atom_id res chain seq x y z
N MET A 1 10.49 27.57 2.21
CA MET A 1 9.14 27.01 2.21
C MET A 1 8.30 27.46 1.01
N LYS A 2 8.13 28.78 0.74
CA LYS A 2 7.32 29.25 -0.42
C LYS A 2 7.77 28.70 -1.79
N LYS A 3 9.09 28.55 -2.03
CA LYS A 3 9.62 28.00 -3.30
C LYS A 3 9.32 26.52 -3.50
N ILE A 4 9.31 25.74 -2.41
CA ILE A 4 8.98 24.30 -2.44
C ILE A 4 7.51 24.10 -2.77
N ILE A 5 6.62 24.91 -2.17
CA ILE A 5 5.18 24.86 -2.43
C ILE A 5 4.89 25.21 -3.91
N LEU A 6 5.57 26.24 -4.45
CA LEU A 6 5.40 26.64 -5.84
C LEU A 6 5.83 25.54 -6.82
N THR A 7 6.98 24.89 -6.54
CA THR A 7 7.48 23.77 -7.36
C THR A 7 6.52 22.56 -7.30
N LEU A 8 6.00 22.24 -6.13
CA LEU A 8 5.03 21.15 -5.97
C LEU A 8 3.72 21.45 -6.71
N THR A 9 3.23 22.69 -6.65
CA THR A 9 2.04 23.12 -7.39
C THR A 9 2.25 23.03 -8.91
N THR A 10 3.43 23.41 -9.40
CA THR A 10 3.74 23.34 -10.83
C THR A 10 3.81 21.88 -11.33
N ILE A 11 4.38 20.98 -10.54
CA ILE A 11 4.40 19.54 -10.86
C ILE A 11 2.98 18.97 -10.90
N VAL A 12 2.14 19.29 -9.93
CA VAL A 12 0.74 18.83 -9.89
C VAL A 12 -0.04 19.36 -11.10
N THR A 13 0.10 20.64 -11.45
CA THR A 13 -0.60 21.21 -12.63
C THR A 13 -0.13 20.62 -13.95
N SER A 14 1.17 20.29 -14.11
CA SER A 14 1.67 19.66 -15.33
C SER A 14 1.15 18.22 -15.52
N VAL A 15 0.91 17.50 -14.44
CA VAL A 15 0.29 16.15 -14.46
C VAL A 15 -1.16 16.24 -14.93
N PHE A 16 -1.92 17.24 -14.47
CA PHE A 16 -3.31 17.44 -14.90
C PHE A 16 -3.44 17.78 -16.39
N CYS A 17 -2.49 18.54 -16.97
CA CYS A 17 -2.53 18.87 -18.40
C CYS A 17 -2.32 17.66 -19.31
N ASN A 18 -1.57 16.64 -18.89
CA ASN A 18 -1.36 15.42 -19.67
C ASN A 18 -2.47 14.38 -19.49
N ALA A 19 -3.27 14.46 -18.42
CA ALA A 19 -4.36 13.53 -18.15
C ALA A 19 -5.58 13.72 -19.06
N GLN A 20 -5.66 14.83 -19.79
CA GLN A 20 -6.81 15.13 -20.65
C GLN A 20 -6.78 14.43 -22.02
N ASP A 21 -5.63 13.94 -22.47
CA ASP A 21 -5.49 13.31 -23.81
C ASP A 21 -5.62 11.78 -23.82
N SER A 22 -5.85 11.14 -22.67
CA SER A 22 -5.88 9.66 -22.57
C SER A 22 -7.26 9.05 -22.36
N LYS A 23 -8.34 9.80 -22.54
CA LYS A 23 -9.70 9.22 -22.56
C LYS A 23 -10.08 8.72 -23.95
N THR A 24 -9.42 7.67 -24.44
CA THR A 24 -10.15 6.67 -25.21
C THR A 24 -10.91 5.84 -24.19
N MET A 25 -12.20 6.09 -24.06
CA MET A 25 -13.12 5.20 -23.37
C MET A 25 -13.09 3.85 -24.07
N SER A 26 -12.18 2.96 -23.67
CA SER A 26 -12.35 1.55 -23.92
C SER A 26 -13.43 1.07 -22.93
N ASP A 27 -14.38 0.33 -23.43
CA ASP A 27 -15.45 -0.33 -22.71
C ASP A 27 -14.83 -1.22 -21.61
N GLY A 28 -14.70 -0.68 -20.39
CA GLY A 28 -14.07 -1.35 -19.24
C GLY A 28 -12.90 -0.61 -18.61
N SER A 29 -13.16 0.52 -17.91
CA SER A 29 -12.15 1.10 -16.99
C SER A 29 -11.56 0.01 -16.10
N GLN A 30 -10.24 0.01 -15.87
CA GLN A 30 -9.55 -0.93 -14.96
C GLN A 30 -10.10 -0.89 -13.54
N THR A 31 -10.79 0.19 -13.19
CA THR A 31 -11.40 0.46 -11.88
C THR A 31 -12.93 0.37 -11.89
N ALA A 32 -13.53 -0.26 -12.94
CA ALA A 32 -14.96 -0.40 -13.05
C ALA A 32 -15.55 -1.33 -11.99
N GLU A 33 -16.82 -1.08 -11.62
CA GLU A 33 -17.61 -1.96 -10.75
C GLU A 33 -17.55 -3.41 -11.20
N GLY A 34 -17.44 -4.34 -10.24
CA GLY A 34 -17.39 -5.78 -10.49
C GLY A 34 -15.99 -6.34 -10.76
N LYS A 35 -15.00 -5.49 -10.98
CA LYS A 35 -13.61 -5.92 -11.17
C LYS A 35 -12.91 -6.27 -9.87
N TRP A 36 -11.88 -7.09 -9.98
CA TRP A 36 -10.99 -7.44 -8.90
C TRP A 36 -9.65 -6.70 -9.02
N LEU A 37 -9.06 -6.43 -7.87
CA LEU A 37 -7.74 -5.85 -7.71
C LEU A 37 -6.88 -6.79 -6.87
N ILE A 38 -5.69 -7.16 -7.36
CA ILE A 38 -4.66 -7.81 -6.53
C ILE A 38 -3.45 -6.89 -6.50
N GLU A 39 -2.99 -6.56 -5.30
CA GLU A 39 -1.93 -5.58 -5.10
C GLU A 39 -0.86 -6.08 -4.14
N ALA A 40 0.40 -5.81 -4.48
CA ALA A 40 1.54 -5.91 -3.59
C ALA A 40 2.25 -4.57 -3.49
N ASN A 41 2.71 -4.21 -2.29
CA ASN A 41 3.31 -2.91 -1.98
C ASN A 41 4.74 -3.07 -1.50
N THR A 42 5.65 -2.23 -1.96
CA THR A 42 7.08 -2.30 -1.58
C THR A 42 7.37 -1.75 -0.19
N ASN A 43 6.57 -0.80 0.30
CA ASN A 43 6.73 -0.16 1.61
C ASN A 43 8.18 0.24 1.93
N PHE A 44 8.72 1.24 1.26
CA PHE A 44 10.01 1.81 1.59
C PHE A 44 9.96 2.54 2.94
N GLY A 45 10.93 2.28 3.80
CA GLY A 45 11.03 2.88 5.13
C GLY A 45 10.95 1.84 6.24
N THR A 46 10.54 2.25 7.43
CA THR A 46 10.46 1.37 8.60
C THR A 46 9.46 0.24 8.35
N PRO A 47 9.85 -1.04 8.53
CA PRO A 47 8.93 -2.15 8.37
C PRO A 47 7.78 -2.02 9.37
N VAL A 48 6.57 -1.92 8.87
CA VAL A 48 5.36 -2.00 9.67
C VAL A 48 4.89 -3.43 9.62
N GLY A 49 4.48 -4.00 10.75
CA GLY A 49 4.04 -5.39 10.85
C GLY A 49 2.85 -5.78 9.95
N SER A 50 2.26 -4.83 9.23
CA SER A 50 1.13 -5.01 8.32
C SER A 50 1.52 -4.92 6.83
N ASN A 51 2.79 -5.15 6.50
CA ASN A 51 3.27 -5.04 5.13
C ASN A 51 2.72 -6.16 4.25
N THR A 52 2.20 -5.77 3.10
CA THR A 52 1.79 -6.66 2.02
C THR A 52 2.80 -6.59 0.89
N ASN A 53 4.00 -7.08 1.13
CA ASN A 53 5.10 -7.11 0.18
C ASN A 53 5.72 -8.52 0.11
N PHE A 54 6.63 -8.70 -0.82
CA PHE A 54 7.49 -9.87 -0.89
C PHE A 54 8.93 -9.44 -0.65
N SER A 55 9.57 -10.01 0.36
CA SER A 55 11.00 -9.79 0.63
C SER A 55 11.62 -11.02 1.26
N TYR A 56 12.86 -11.30 0.89
CA TYR A 56 13.69 -12.33 1.50
C TYR A 56 15.12 -11.84 1.54
N ALA A 57 15.74 -11.92 2.70
CA ALA A 57 17.16 -11.65 2.89
C ALA A 57 17.77 -12.68 3.83
N THR A 58 19.01 -13.12 3.55
CA THR A 58 19.77 -14.02 4.40
C THR A 58 21.21 -13.59 4.44
N GLU A 59 21.80 -13.61 5.63
CA GLU A 59 23.20 -13.26 5.88
C GLU A 59 23.72 -14.04 7.11
N ASN A 60 24.85 -14.75 6.96
CA ASN A 60 25.52 -15.46 8.05
C ASN A 60 24.59 -16.36 8.90
N GLY A 61 23.66 -17.08 8.25
CA GLY A 61 22.70 -17.96 8.92
C GLY A 61 21.46 -17.25 9.48
N ASN A 62 21.44 -15.92 9.48
CA ASN A 62 20.27 -15.12 9.82
C ASN A 62 19.38 -14.95 8.60
N SER A 63 18.08 -14.95 8.78
CA SER A 63 17.13 -14.72 7.69
C SER A 63 15.96 -13.83 8.11
N ILE A 64 15.54 -12.98 7.18
CA ILE A 64 14.34 -12.15 7.29
C ILE A 64 13.52 -12.41 6.04
N TYR A 65 12.25 -12.70 6.22
CA TYR A 65 11.34 -12.89 5.09
C TYR A 65 9.98 -12.28 5.38
N ASN A 66 9.32 -11.85 4.31
CA ASN A 66 7.94 -11.43 4.33
C ASN A 66 7.29 -11.77 2.99
N ILE A 67 6.06 -12.27 3.05
CA ILE A 67 5.19 -12.49 1.90
C ILE A 67 3.79 -12.00 2.24
N GLY A 68 3.23 -11.16 1.38
CA GLY A 68 1.88 -10.65 1.57
C GLY A 68 1.33 -10.03 0.30
N ALA A 69 0.00 -9.99 0.24
CA ALA A 69 -0.73 -9.37 -0.84
C ALA A 69 -2.06 -8.79 -0.34
N GLU A 70 -2.63 -7.89 -1.12
CA GLU A 70 -3.96 -7.34 -0.91
C GLU A 70 -4.85 -7.74 -2.08
N ALA A 71 -6.07 -8.17 -1.77
CA ALA A 71 -7.14 -8.34 -2.73
C ALA A 71 -8.20 -7.27 -2.52
N GLY A 72 -8.74 -6.72 -3.59
CA GLY A 72 -9.81 -5.74 -3.59
C GLY A 72 -10.90 -6.11 -4.58
N TYR A 73 -12.10 -5.65 -4.30
CA TYR A 73 -13.24 -5.77 -5.19
C TYR A 73 -13.88 -4.39 -5.37
N PHE A 74 -14.07 -3.97 -6.61
CA PHE A 74 -14.71 -2.71 -6.94
C PHE A 74 -16.23 -2.84 -6.75
N VAL A 75 -16.73 -2.26 -5.66
CA VAL A 75 -18.15 -2.29 -5.29
C VAL A 75 -19.00 -1.28 -6.03
N ILE A 76 -18.39 -0.24 -6.54
CA ILE A 76 -18.86 0.73 -7.53
C ILE A 76 -17.65 1.18 -8.36
N ASP A 77 -17.86 1.91 -9.44
CA ASP A 77 -16.76 2.48 -10.21
C ASP A 77 -15.79 3.26 -9.32
N ASP A 78 -14.50 3.01 -9.50
CA ASP A 78 -13.39 3.64 -8.81
C ASP A 78 -13.27 3.34 -7.29
N LEU A 79 -14.21 2.63 -6.64
CA LEU A 79 -14.16 2.29 -5.22
C LEU A 79 -13.99 0.81 -4.98
N ALA A 80 -12.84 0.40 -4.48
CA ALA A 80 -12.54 -0.96 -4.06
C ALA A 80 -12.53 -1.11 -2.54
N ILE A 81 -13.19 -2.17 -2.04
CA ILE A 81 -12.99 -2.67 -0.67
C ILE A 81 -11.85 -3.67 -0.71
N LYS A 82 -10.89 -3.55 0.21
CA LYS A 82 -9.64 -4.31 0.20
C LYS A 82 -9.45 -5.12 1.46
N LEU A 83 -8.89 -6.31 1.29
CA LEU A 83 -8.37 -7.18 2.36
C LEU A 83 -6.92 -7.51 2.05
N GLY A 84 -6.06 -7.40 3.04
CA GLY A 84 -4.65 -7.77 2.93
C GLY A 84 -4.28 -8.79 3.99
N LEU A 85 -3.44 -9.74 3.60
CA LEU A 85 -2.84 -10.72 4.49
C LEU A 85 -1.34 -10.80 4.22
N GLY A 86 -0.57 -11.00 5.26
CA GLY A 86 0.86 -11.19 5.17
C GLY A 86 1.39 -12.14 6.24
N TYR A 87 2.50 -12.78 5.92
CA TYR A 87 3.22 -13.62 6.84
C TYR A 87 4.71 -13.38 6.67
N GLY A 88 5.39 -13.21 7.77
CA GLY A 88 6.82 -12.95 7.77
C GLY A 88 7.50 -13.50 9.01
N GLY A 89 8.82 -13.39 9.05
CA GLY A 89 9.58 -13.79 10.22
C GLY A 89 11.01 -13.29 10.18
N VAL A 90 11.59 -13.30 11.36
CA VAL A 90 13.00 -13.04 11.61
C VAL A 90 13.59 -14.25 12.31
N LYS A 91 14.61 -14.84 11.73
CA LYS A 91 15.37 -15.93 12.32
C LYS A 91 16.83 -15.51 12.42
N THR A 92 17.33 -15.45 13.64
CA THR A 92 18.73 -15.22 13.99
C THR A 92 19.17 -16.24 15.04
N ASP A 93 20.43 -16.23 15.41
CA ASP A 93 20.93 -17.10 16.50
C ASP A 93 20.23 -16.83 17.85
N LEU A 94 19.71 -15.61 18.04
CA LEU A 94 19.09 -15.16 19.30
C LEU A 94 17.57 -15.01 19.21
N ILE A 95 17.01 -14.81 17.99
CA ILE A 95 15.61 -14.49 17.78
C ILE A 95 15.03 -15.43 16.73
N ASN A 96 13.89 -16.03 17.03
CA ASN A 96 13.09 -16.79 16.09
C ASN A 96 11.62 -16.43 16.28
N THR A 97 11.17 -15.44 15.53
CA THR A 97 9.80 -14.94 15.64
C THR A 97 9.11 -14.90 14.29
N ASN A 98 7.81 -15.14 14.29
CA ASN A 98 6.93 -15.05 13.13
C ASN A 98 5.88 -13.98 13.36
N THR A 99 5.46 -13.37 12.28
CA THR A 99 4.46 -12.30 12.28
C THR A 99 3.38 -12.63 11.25
N PHE A 100 2.14 -12.66 11.68
CA PHE A 100 0.97 -12.69 10.81
C PHE A 100 0.38 -11.29 10.76
N SER A 101 0.23 -10.72 9.57
CA SER A 101 -0.31 -9.38 9.36
C SER A 101 -1.62 -9.40 8.58
N TYR A 102 -2.46 -8.43 8.88
CA TYR A 102 -3.77 -8.27 8.25
C TYR A 102 -4.08 -6.79 8.01
N LYS A 103 -4.88 -6.53 6.99
CA LYS A 103 -5.33 -5.20 6.61
C LYS A 103 -6.75 -5.27 6.07
N ILE A 104 -7.59 -4.29 6.42
CA ILE A 104 -8.91 -4.07 5.81
C ILE A 104 -9.07 -2.59 5.53
N GLY A 105 -9.59 -2.24 4.37
CA GLY A 105 -9.74 -0.84 4.00
C GLY A 105 -10.53 -0.62 2.74
N ALA A 106 -10.54 0.63 2.32
CA ALA A 106 -11.15 1.08 1.07
C ALA A 106 -10.13 1.91 0.29
N LYS A 107 -10.16 1.75 -1.03
CA LYS A 107 -9.31 2.48 -1.97
C LYS A 107 -10.20 3.09 -3.05
N TYR A 108 -10.11 4.41 -3.21
CA TYR A 108 -10.87 5.17 -4.19
C TYR A 108 -9.92 5.82 -5.19
N TYR A 109 -10.22 5.69 -6.47
CA TYR A 109 -9.45 6.29 -7.56
C TYR A 109 -10.12 7.57 -8.04
N ILE A 110 -9.60 8.72 -7.62
CA ILE A 110 -10.08 10.03 -8.12
C ILE A 110 -9.75 10.11 -9.60
N VAL A 111 -10.79 10.38 -10.42
CA VAL A 111 -10.73 10.39 -11.89
C VAL A 111 -10.04 9.14 -12.49
N SER A 112 -10.26 7.98 -11.85
CA SER A 112 -9.70 6.66 -12.20
C SER A 112 -8.16 6.60 -12.22
N GLN A 113 -7.47 7.54 -11.58
CA GLN A 113 -6.01 7.69 -11.71
C GLN A 113 -5.28 8.05 -10.41
N PHE A 114 -5.92 8.76 -9.48
CA PHE A 114 -5.29 9.16 -8.22
C PHE A 114 -5.87 8.33 -7.07
N PRO A 115 -5.24 7.18 -6.71
CA PRO A 115 -5.71 6.37 -5.60
C PRO A 115 -5.50 7.09 -4.28
N ILE A 116 -6.56 7.14 -3.49
CA ILE A 116 -6.54 7.43 -2.06
C ILE A 116 -7.04 6.19 -1.33
N GLN A 117 -6.40 5.84 -0.23
CA GLN A 117 -6.75 4.65 0.56
C GLN A 117 -6.79 4.98 2.03
N VAL A 118 -7.77 4.42 2.72
CA VAL A 118 -7.83 4.39 4.19
C VAL A 118 -8.00 2.95 4.61
N ASP A 119 -7.21 2.50 5.57
CA ASP A 119 -7.27 1.14 6.07
C ASP A 119 -6.93 1.03 7.55
N PHE A 120 -7.47 0.00 8.17
CA PHE A 120 -7.01 -0.52 9.45
C PHE A 120 -6.08 -1.70 9.19
N SER A 121 -4.92 -1.68 9.82
CA SER A 121 -3.94 -2.74 9.70
C SER A 121 -3.35 -3.12 11.04
N GLY A 122 -2.95 -4.37 11.17
CA GLY A 122 -2.32 -4.88 12.36
C GLY A 122 -1.51 -6.12 12.09
N ALA A 123 -0.80 -6.57 13.11
CA ALA A 123 -0.07 -7.83 13.05
C ALA A 123 -0.12 -8.55 14.39
N SER A 124 -0.05 -9.87 14.34
CA SER A 124 0.17 -10.73 15.50
C SER A 124 1.60 -11.27 15.44
N ILE A 125 2.41 -10.90 16.40
CA ILE A 125 3.81 -11.29 16.51
C ILE A 125 3.92 -12.40 17.54
N LYS A 126 4.52 -13.51 17.15
CA LYS A 126 4.70 -14.66 18.05
C LYS A 126 5.49 -14.25 19.30
N ASP A 127 4.98 -14.64 20.46
CA ASP A 127 5.55 -14.42 21.78
C ASP A 127 5.73 -12.94 22.18
N ALA A 128 5.09 -12.00 21.46
CA ALA A 128 5.07 -10.58 21.84
C ALA A 128 3.96 -10.30 22.86
N SER A 129 4.27 -9.49 23.86
CA SER A 129 3.28 -9.01 24.84
C SER A 129 2.32 -7.98 24.25
N GLU A 130 2.74 -7.25 23.22
CA GLU A 130 2.00 -6.21 22.55
C GLU A 130 2.10 -6.39 21.02
N ASN A 131 1.03 -6.03 20.32
CA ASN A 131 0.94 -6.16 18.88
C ASN A 131 0.68 -4.82 18.20
N PRO A 132 1.29 -4.54 17.03
CA PRO A 132 1.05 -3.30 16.31
C PRO A 132 -0.37 -3.24 15.72
N SER A 133 -0.95 -2.05 15.78
CA SER A 133 -2.16 -1.72 15.03
C SER A 133 -2.10 -0.27 14.57
N TYR A 134 -2.57 -0.02 13.36
CA TYR A 134 -2.48 1.29 12.71
C TYR A 134 -3.75 1.64 11.95
N LEU A 135 -4.07 2.93 11.93
CA LEU A 135 -4.94 3.53 10.93
C LEU A 135 -4.04 4.09 9.82
N GLY A 136 -4.12 3.51 8.64
CA GLY A 136 -3.32 3.90 7.49
C GLY A 136 -4.08 4.83 6.56
N MET A 137 -3.41 5.85 6.06
CA MET A 137 -3.87 6.73 4.99
C MET A 137 -2.81 6.76 3.90
N GLN A 138 -3.20 6.55 2.66
CA GLN A 138 -2.30 6.52 1.51
C GLN A 138 -2.87 7.36 0.37
N ALA A 139 -1.98 8.04 -0.35
CA ALA A 139 -2.31 8.72 -1.59
C ALA A 139 -1.20 8.49 -2.61
N GLY A 140 -1.56 8.35 -3.88
CA GLY A 140 -0.61 8.03 -4.93
C GLY A 140 -1.10 8.42 -6.32
N TYR A 141 -0.38 7.92 -7.30
CA TYR A 141 -0.71 8.03 -8.71
C TYR A 141 -0.71 6.63 -9.33
N ALA A 142 -1.78 6.24 -10.00
CA ALA A 142 -1.87 4.99 -10.72
C ALA A 142 -1.39 5.19 -12.16
N TRP A 143 -0.26 4.60 -12.47
CA TRP A 143 0.28 4.55 -13.82
C TRP A 143 -0.11 3.20 -14.43
N PHE A 144 -1.14 3.21 -15.27
CA PHE A 144 -1.56 2.02 -15.97
C PHE A 144 -0.61 1.71 -17.13
N LEU A 145 0.01 0.52 -17.08
CA LEU A 145 0.95 0.03 -18.09
C LEU A 145 0.27 -0.76 -19.21
N GLY A 146 -1.04 -0.93 -19.13
CA GLY A 146 -1.88 -1.68 -20.06
C GLY A 146 -3.26 -1.90 -19.45
N ASP A 147 -4.01 -2.84 -20.02
CA ASP A 147 -5.41 -3.05 -19.66
C ASP A 147 -5.62 -3.64 -18.25
N ASN A 148 -4.58 -4.27 -17.68
CA ASN A 148 -4.73 -5.05 -16.44
C ASN A 148 -3.66 -4.77 -15.38
N VAL A 149 -2.71 -3.86 -15.63
CA VAL A 149 -1.57 -3.65 -14.73
C VAL A 149 -1.41 -2.17 -14.42
N SER A 150 -1.24 -1.82 -13.15
CA SER A 150 -0.79 -0.49 -12.74
C SER A 150 0.43 -0.55 -11.83
N VAL A 151 1.22 0.52 -11.88
CA VAL A 151 2.28 0.83 -10.93
C VAL A 151 1.87 2.09 -10.19
N GLU A 152 1.87 2.05 -8.87
CA GLU A 152 1.27 3.08 -8.04
C GLU A 152 2.27 3.64 -7.02
N PRO A 153 3.16 4.55 -7.44
CA PRO A 153 3.95 5.31 -6.49
C PRO A 153 3.07 6.19 -5.62
N GLY A 154 3.40 6.26 -4.33
CA GLY A 154 2.62 7.02 -3.38
C GLY A 154 3.31 7.25 -2.05
N ILE A 155 2.61 7.96 -1.21
CA ILE A 155 2.97 8.24 0.18
C ILE A 155 1.94 7.63 1.10
N ARG A 156 2.40 7.14 2.25
CA ARG A 156 1.54 6.53 3.25
C ARG A 156 1.88 7.06 4.63
N TYR A 157 0.85 7.34 5.41
CA TYR A 157 0.96 7.71 6.82
C TYR A 157 0.19 6.71 7.66
N ASN A 158 0.84 6.15 8.68
CA ASN A 158 0.26 5.18 9.60
C ASN A 158 0.21 5.78 10.99
N LEU A 159 -0.99 6.05 11.46
CA LEU A 159 -1.26 6.46 12.85
C LEU A 159 -1.23 5.23 13.74
N SER A 160 -0.34 5.21 14.73
CA SER A 160 -0.29 4.13 15.71
C SER A 160 -1.50 4.16 16.63
N LEU A 161 -2.26 3.07 16.67
CA LEU A 161 -3.41 2.88 17.55
C LEU A 161 -3.03 2.16 18.85
N ASN A 162 -1.93 1.38 18.85
CA ASN A 162 -1.38 0.78 20.06
C ASN A 162 -0.08 1.49 20.46
N LYS A 163 -0.21 2.50 21.31
CA LYS A 163 0.93 3.32 21.78
C LYS A 163 1.87 2.56 22.72
N ASN A 164 1.46 1.43 23.29
CA ASN A 164 2.33 0.55 24.08
C ASN A 164 3.32 -0.19 23.18
N TYR A 165 2.91 -0.52 21.94
CA TYR A 165 3.81 -1.14 20.96
C TYR A 165 4.67 -0.10 20.24
N ALA A 166 4.05 0.96 19.69
CA ALA A 166 4.74 2.00 18.93
C ALA A 166 4.18 3.38 19.31
N SER A 167 5.01 4.17 19.99
CA SER A 167 4.64 5.53 20.43
C SER A 167 4.57 6.54 19.28
N ALA A 168 5.30 6.28 18.17
CA ALA A 168 5.40 7.16 17.01
C ALA A 168 4.55 6.66 15.85
N ASP A 169 4.03 7.61 15.08
CA ASP A 169 3.41 7.37 13.80
C ASP A 169 4.48 7.17 12.72
N ILE A 170 4.13 6.55 11.60
CA ILE A 170 5.09 6.15 10.58
C ILE A 170 4.71 6.76 9.24
N PHE A 171 5.64 7.49 8.64
CA PHE A 171 5.57 7.96 7.26
C PHE A 171 6.36 7.02 6.35
N GLN A 172 5.79 6.65 5.20
CA GLN A 172 6.41 5.73 4.24
C GLN A 172 6.26 6.25 2.81
N LEU A 173 7.27 5.99 2.00
CA LEU A 173 7.13 5.97 0.55
C LEU A 173 6.73 4.56 0.12
N ASN A 174 5.87 4.47 -0.88
CA ASN A 174 5.30 3.20 -1.32
C ASN A 174 5.26 3.14 -2.85
N ILE A 175 5.50 1.95 -3.40
CA ILE A 175 5.18 1.63 -4.79
C ILE A 175 4.28 0.40 -4.75
N GLY A 176 3.05 0.55 -5.17
CA GLY A 176 2.11 -0.53 -5.40
C GLY A 176 2.29 -1.11 -6.80
N PHE A 177 2.15 -2.42 -6.91
CA PHE A 177 2.00 -3.14 -8.17
C PHE A 177 0.64 -3.81 -8.13
N ALA A 178 -0.25 -3.44 -9.05
CA ALA A 178 -1.62 -3.90 -9.03
C ALA A 178 -2.02 -4.57 -10.35
N LEU A 179 -2.79 -5.66 -10.21
CA LEU A 179 -3.46 -6.37 -11.30
C LEU A 179 -4.95 -6.12 -11.18
N HIS A 180 -5.57 -5.73 -12.29
CA HIS A 180 -7.00 -5.44 -12.42
C HIS A 180 -7.65 -6.43 -13.40
N PHE A 181 -8.74 -7.10 -13.03
CA PHE A 181 -9.40 -8.11 -13.88
C PHE A 181 -10.88 -8.33 -13.54
#